data_cc8caa13524c8921727b7cce5dc15754
#
_entry.id   cc8caa13524c8921727b7cce5dc15754
#
_cell.length_a   1.000
_cell.length_b   1.000
_cell.length_c   1.000
_cell.angle_alpha   90.00
_cell.angle_beta   90.00
_cell.angle_gamma   90.00
#
_symmetry.space_group_name_H-M   'P 1'
#
loop_
_entity.id
_entity.type
_entity.pdbx_description
1 polymer ?
#
loop_
_entity_poly.entity_id
_entity_poly.type
_entity_poly.pdbx_seq_one_letter_code
_entity_poly.pdbx_strand_id
1 'polypeptide(L)'
;MNDNNKQLKLAFIGGGNNSAVGYVHFAASQLDNKFAVVAGAFSRNPDENSATAQRWGVSEKHLYNDWEELVEQEKNHVDAFVILTPTPHHIEVITTLLKANLPIICEKALVTGPAEVAEIEACYDKNKHFLAVTYNYSGYAMVRELKHLLKQGALGNIQKIHLEMPQEGFRRPPDIAGKPSMPQAWRLKDFEVPTICLDLGVHLHHLSTYLLEMEPTETIAQFTNHSQYPNLIDDVNMLLNYPNNIKGSMWMSKTAIGHRNGLQIRIYGDKGSARWFQLNPDELELNYNDGRREILDRAGQCEYANQFRYNRMKPGHPTGFVEAFSNLYTDIYEELCCYLAGTDKKNDYVFGLEQAKDGLNLFKAAKKSNESRSWEELKK
;
A
#
# COMPACT_ATOMS: atom_id res chain seq x y z
N MET A 1 12.28 -26.83 17.94
CA MET A 1 12.85 -25.79 17.03
C MET A 1 12.46 -26.25 15.63
N ASN A 2 11.38 -25.70 15.07
CA ASN A 2 10.91 -26.12 13.75
C ASN A 2 11.79 -25.44 12.69
N ASP A 3 12.24 -26.24 11.74
CA ASP A 3 13.08 -25.89 10.57
C ASP A 3 12.36 -24.98 9.54
N ASN A 4 11.61 -23.98 9.98
CA ASN A 4 10.86 -23.06 9.12
C ASN A 4 11.67 -21.80 8.74
N ASN A 5 12.95 -21.95 8.46
CA ASN A 5 13.80 -20.81 8.04
C ASN A 5 14.24 -20.93 6.56
N LYS A 6 13.40 -21.57 5.73
CA LYS A 6 13.67 -21.62 4.29
C LYS A 6 13.34 -20.25 3.69
N GLN A 7 14.36 -19.61 3.13
CA GLN A 7 14.19 -18.38 2.36
C GLN A 7 13.40 -18.68 1.08
N LEU A 8 12.30 -17.95 0.84
CA LEU A 8 11.53 -18.07 -0.40
C LEU A 8 12.15 -17.22 -1.50
N LYS A 9 12.06 -17.70 -2.73
CA LYS A 9 12.64 -17.08 -3.93
C LYS A 9 11.63 -16.21 -4.64
N LEU A 10 12.01 -14.98 -4.95
CA LEU A 10 11.19 -14.02 -5.68
C LEU A 10 11.77 -13.71 -7.06
N ALA A 11 10.90 -13.57 -8.05
CA ALA A 11 11.21 -12.91 -9.31
C ALA A 11 10.52 -11.55 -9.36
N PHE A 12 11.24 -10.50 -9.77
CA PHE A 12 10.70 -9.15 -9.86
C PHE A 12 10.37 -8.78 -11.31
N ILE A 13 9.16 -8.26 -11.52
CA ILE A 13 8.68 -7.72 -12.79
C ILE A 13 8.58 -6.19 -12.65
N GLY A 14 9.51 -5.47 -13.25
CA GLY A 14 9.69 -4.04 -13.03
C GLY A 14 10.51 -3.72 -11.77
N GLY A 15 10.43 -2.50 -11.29
CA GLY A 15 11.09 -2.07 -10.05
C GLY A 15 12.57 -1.75 -10.18
N GLY A 16 13.12 -1.53 -11.39
CA GLY A 16 14.52 -1.16 -11.61
C GLY A 16 14.98 0.09 -10.85
N ASN A 17 16.25 0.44 -10.94
CA ASN A 17 16.90 1.53 -10.19
C ASN A 17 16.18 2.88 -10.27
N ASN A 18 15.47 3.16 -11.37
CA ASN A 18 14.70 4.40 -11.57
C ASN A 18 13.25 4.30 -11.03
N SER A 19 12.87 3.16 -10.46
CA SER A 19 11.56 2.98 -9.84
C SER A 19 11.50 3.71 -8.49
N ALA A 20 10.35 4.35 -8.21
CA ALA A 20 10.11 4.99 -6.91
C ALA A 20 10.03 3.98 -5.75
N VAL A 21 9.67 2.72 -6.04
CA VAL A 21 9.39 1.69 -5.01
C VAL A 21 10.27 0.44 -5.13
N GLY A 22 10.94 0.23 -6.27
CA GLY A 22 11.72 -1.00 -6.50
C GLY A 22 12.76 -1.28 -5.42
N TYR A 23 13.55 -0.26 -5.05
CA TYR A 23 14.56 -0.42 -4.01
C TYR A 23 13.96 -0.74 -2.64
N VAL A 24 12.82 -0.15 -2.28
CA VAL A 24 12.19 -0.44 -0.98
C VAL A 24 11.65 -1.87 -0.93
N HIS A 25 11.07 -2.37 -2.02
CA HIS A 25 10.66 -3.78 -2.11
C HIS A 25 11.85 -4.73 -1.99
N PHE A 26 12.93 -4.45 -2.71
CA PHE A 26 14.16 -5.22 -2.62
C PHE A 26 14.71 -5.24 -1.19
N ALA A 27 14.92 -4.06 -0.59
CA ALA A 27 15.48 -3.97 0.76
C ALA A 27 14.57 -4.61 1.82
N ALA A 28 13.27 -4.34 1.76
CA ALA A 28 12.31 -4.83 2.74
C ALA A 28 12.12 -6.35 2.68
N SER A 29 12.09 -6.93 1.49
CA SER A 29 11.93 -8.39 1.33
C SER A 29 13.11 -9.18 1.92
N GLN A 30 14.30 -8.56 1.98
CA GLN A 30 15.52 -9.21 2.49
C GLN A 30 15.85 -8.87 3.95
N LEU A 31 15.25 -7.82 4.51
CA LEU A 31 15.61 -7.30 5.84
C LEU A 31 15.54 -8.37 6.95
N ASP A 32 14.57 -9.28 6.89
CA ASP A 32 14.39 -10.37 7.85
C ASP A 32 14.85 -11.73 7.31
N ASN A 33 15.57 -11.75 6.20
CA ASN A 33 16.07 -12.96 5.55
C ASN A 33 14.96 -13.98 5.20
N LYS A 34 13.74 -13.50 4.95
CA LYS A 34 12.57 -14.33 4.58
C LYS A 34 12.53 -14.63 3.09
N PHE A 35 13.00 -13.68 2.28
CA PHE A 35 12.98 -13.79 0.82
C PHE A 35 14.36 -13.53 0.21
N ALA A 36 14.59 -14.08 -0.97
CA ALA A 36 15.71 -13.75 -1.86
C ALA A 36 15.16 -13.34 -3.23
N VAL A 37 15.56 -12.19 -3.74
CA VAL A 37 15.30 -11.81 -5.14
C VAL A 37 16.35 -12.52 -6.01
N VAL A 38 15.92 -13.53 -6.76
CA VAL A 38 16.83 -14.41 -7.51
C VAL A 38 16.76 -14.22 -9.02
N ALA A 39 15.67 -13.62 -9.54
CA ALA A 39 15.45 -13.39 -10.95
C ALA A 39 14.73 -12.07 -11.17
N GLY A 40 14.79 -11.52 -12.38
CA GLY A 40 14.03 -10.32 -12.69
C GLY A 40 14.06 -9.87 -14.14
N ALA A 41 13.01 -9.12 -14.49
CA ALA A 41 12.91 -8.23 -15.66
C ALA A 41 12.64 -6.82 -15.11
N PHE A 42 13.69 -6.16 -14.62
CA PHE A 42 13.58 -4.95 -13.80
C PHE A 42 13.25 -3.70 -14.60
N SER A 43 13.67 -3.65 -15.88
CA SER A 43 13.45 -2.52 -16.78
C SER A 43 13.43 -2.98 -18.24
N ARG A 44 12.60 -2.30 -19.06
CA ARG A 44 12.64 -2.45 -20.52
C ARG A 44 13.86 -1.80 -21.17
N ASN A 45 14.58 -0.96 -20.42
CA ASN A 45 15.88 -0.44 -20.83
C ASN A 45 16.95 -1.46 -20.43
N PRO A 46 17.70 -2.08 -21.39
CA PRO A 46 18.66 -3.13 -21.09
C PRO A 46 19.80 -2.68 -20.16
N ASP A 47 20.29 -1.44 -20.32
CA ASP A 47 21.37 -0.92 -19.48
C ASP A 47 20.92 -0.75 -18.01
N GLU A 48 19.71 -0.22 -17.81
CA GLU A 48 19.12 -0.08 -16.49
C GLU A 48 18.79 -1.45 -15.87
N ASN A 49 18.32 -2.39 -16.68
CA ASN A 49 18.02 -3.76 -16.27
C ASN A 49 19.26 -4.45 -15.76
N SER A 50 20.36 -4.40 -16.53
CA SER A 50 21.67 -4.96 -16.16
C SER A 50 22.27 -4.27 -14.94
N ALA A 51 22.23 -2.94 -14.87
CA ALA A 51 22.73 -2.17 -13.71
C ALA A 51 21.95 -2.50 -12.44
N THR A 52 20.63 -2.74 -12.55
CA THR A 52 19.80 -3.15 -11.41
C THR A 52 20.17 -4.55 -10.94
N ALA A 53 20.28 -5.51 -11.86
CA ALA A 53 20.68 -6.88 -11.54
C ALA A 53 22.06 -6.92 -10.84
N GLN A 54 23.05 -6.20 -11.38
CA GLN A 54 24.37 -6.09 -10.76
C GLN A 54 24.31 -5.52 -9.35
N ARG A 55 23.56 -4.43 -9.16
CA ARG A 55 23.42 -3.78 -7.85
C ARG A 55 22.77 -4.68 -6.81
N TRP A 56 21.83 -5.54 -7.23
CA TRP A 56 21.06 -6.41 -6.34
C TRP A 56 21.60 -7.83 -6.25
N GLY A 57 22.70 -8.12 -6.94
CA GLY A 57 23.35 -9.42 -6.91
C GLY A 57 22.58 -10.51 -7.63
N VAL A 58 21.71 -10.15 -8.57
CA VAL A 58 20.98 -11.11 -9.42
C VAL A 58 21.88 -11.54 -10.56
N SER A 59 22.02 -12.85 -10.75
CA SER A 59 22.85 -13.44 -11.81
C SER A 59 22.32 -13.09 -13.20
N GLU A 60 23.22 -12.81 -14.15
CA GLU A 60 22.84 -12.57 -15.56
C GLU A 60 22.07 -13.72 -16.18
N LYS A 61 22.22 -14.95 -15.69
CA LYS A 61 21.46 -16.13 -16.12
C LYS A 61 19.98 -16.07 -15.78
N HIS A 62 19.61 -15.24 -14.80
CA HIS A 62 18.24 -15.04 -14.29
C HIS A 62 17.77 -13.60 -14.53
N LEU A 63 18.42 -12.91 -15.47
CA LEU A 63 18.07 -11.56 -15.93
C LEU A 63 17.41 -11.64 -17.31
N TYR A 64 16.22 -11.08 -17.43
CA TYR A 64 15.42 -11.10 -18.65
C TYR A 64 15.07 -9.68 -19.07
N ASN A 65 15.01 -9.42 -20.37
CA ASN A 65 14.59 -8.12 -20.89
C ASN A 65 13.07 -8.01 -21.05
N ASP A 66 12.41 -9.15 -21.00
CA ASP A 66 10.98 -9.32 -21.20
C ASP A 66 10.39 -10.12 -20.03
N TRP A 67 9.26 -9.66 -19.51
CA TRP A 67 8.65 -10.29 -18.34
C TRP A 67 7.95 -11.62 -18.69
N GLU A 68 7.46 -11.77 -19.91
CA GLU A 68 6.86 -13.02 -20.37
C GLU A 68 7.91 -14.12 -20.41
N GLU A 69 9.11 -13.81 -20.92
CA GLU A 69 10.25 -14.72 -20.92
C GLU A 69 10.66 -15.06 -19.47
N LEU A 70 10.76 -14.07 -18.58
CA LEU A 70 11.03 -14.29 -17.16
C LEU A 70 10.04 -15.30 -16.57
N VAL A 71 8.74 -15.11 -16.78
CA VAL A 71 7.70 -16.00 -16.24
C VAL A 71 7.87 -17.40 -16.79
N GLU A 72 8.07 -17.58 -18.08
CA GLU A 72 8.20 -18.91 -18.69
C GLU A 72 9.43 -19.66 -18.17
N GLN A 73 10.56 -18.98 -18.00
CA GLN A 73 11.82 -19.61 -17.57
C GLN A 73 11.87 -19.88 -16.07
N GLU A 74 11.25 -18.99 -15.24
CA GLU A 74 11.41 -19.03 -13.78
C GLU A 74 10.19 -19.60 -13.03
N LYS A 75 9.07 -19.88 -13.69
CA LYS A 75 7.82 -20.37 -13.06
C LYS A 75 7.96 -21.60 -12.15
N ASN A 76 8.98 -22.43 -12.37
CA ASN A 76 9.28 -23.62 -11.56
C ASN A 76 10.47 -23.40 -10.60
N HIS A 77 11.11 -22.23 -10.61
CA HIS A 77 12.32 -21.94 -9.85
C HIS A 77 12.11 -20.90 -8.75
N VAL A 78 11.02 -20.13 -8.81
CA VAL A 78 10.68 -19.12 -7.82
C VAL A 78 9.38 -19.48 -7.09
N ASP A 79 9.24 -18.95 -5.87
CA ASP A 79 8.08 -19.21 -5.02
C ASP A 79 6.98 -18.16 -5.23
N ALA A 80 7.31 -16.95 -5.72
CA ALA A 80 6.34 -15.91 -6.10
C ALA A 80 6.92 -14.89 -7.07
N PHE A 81 6.04 -14.21 -7.81
CA PHE A 81 6.35 -13.08 -8.68
C PHE A 81 5.91 -11.78 -8.00
N VAL A 82 6.78 -10.77 -8.03
CA VAL A 82 6.50 -9.43 -7.48
C VAL A 82 6.31 -8.46 -8.62
N ILE A 83 5.11 -7.89 -8.74
CA ILE A 83 4.75 -6.95 -9.80
C ILE A 83 5.00 -5.52 -9.34
N LEU A 84 5.95 -4.85 -9.96
CA LEU A 84 6.40 -3.48 -9.68
C LEU A 84 6.40 -2.60 -10.95
N THR A 85 5.71 -3.01 -11.98
CA THR A 85 5.47 -2.20 -13.18
C THR A 85 4.61 -0.98 -12.84
N PRO A 86 4.54 0.05 -13.71
CA PRO A 86 3.51 1.07 -13.57
C PRO A 86 2.10 0.47 -13.55
N THR A 87 1.23 0.99 -12.69
CA THR A 87 -0.14 0.45 -12.45
C THR A 87 -0.93 0.08 -13.73
N PRO A 88 -0.88 0.88 -14.84
CA PRO A 88 -1.60 0.50 -16.06
C PRO A 88 -1.14 -0.80 -16.73
N HIS A 89 -0.01 -1.35 -16.32
CA HIS A 89 0.53 -2.61 -16.84
C HIS A 89 0.34 -3.79 -15.88
N HIS A 90 -0.31 -3.58 -14.73
CA HIS A 90 -0.52 -4.66 -13.77
C HIS A 90 -1.48 -5.72 -14.31
N ILE A 91 -2.56 -5.31 -14.97
CA ILE A 91 -3.64 -6.21 -15.40
C ILE A 91 -3.16 -7.35 -16.30
N GLU A 92 -2.31 -7.07 -17.28
CA GLU A 92 -1.77 -8.08 -18.20
C GLU A 92 -0.88 -9.09 -17.48
N VAL A 93 -0.04 -8.62 -16.56
CA VAL A 93 0.84 -9.47 -15.76
C VAL A 93 0.03 -10.32 -14.78
N ILE A 94 -0.89 -9.71 -14.03
CA ILE A 94 -1.73 -10.41 -13.04
C ILE A 94 -2.53 -11.53 -13.71
N THR A 95 -3.23 -11.23 -14.81
CA THR A 95 -4.08 -12.23 -15.49
C THR A 95 -3.26 -13.37 -16.08
N THR A 96 -2.04 -13.10 -16.57
CA THR A 96 -1.13 -14.13 -17.05
C THR A 96 -0.66 -15.05 -15.93
N LEU A 97 -0.23 -14.49 -14.81
CA LEU A 97 0.23 -15.27 -13.65
C LEU A 97 -0.91 -16.08 -13.01
N LEU A 98 -2.12 -15.52 -12.90
CA LEU A 98 -3.31 -16.24 -12.40
C LEU A 98 -3.66 -17.44 -13.30
N LYS A 99 -3.68 -17.27 -14.62
CA LYS A 99 -3.93 -18.37 -15.56
C LYS A 99 -2.88 -19.49 -15.46
N ALA A 100 -1.67 -19.14 -15.05
CA ALA A 100 -0.59 -20.09 -14.81
C ALA A 100 -0.57 -20.65 -13.36
N ASN A 101 -1.49 -20.22 -12.50
CA ASN A 101 -1.55 -20.56 -11.06
C ASN A 101 -0.26 -20.22 -10.30
N LEU A 102 0.35 -19.08 -10.61
CA LEU A 102 1.59 -18.62 -9.99
C LEU A 102 1.29 -17.62 -8.87
N PRO A 103 1.95 -17.70 -7.70
CA PRO A 103 1.75 -16.77 -6.60
C PRO A 103 2.19 -15.36 -6.95
N ILE A 104 1.37 -14.37 -6.55
CA ILE A 104 1.51 -12.97 -6.91
C ILE A 104 1.63 -12.10 -5.65
N ILE A 105 2.64 -11.22 -5.65
CA ILE A 105 2.74 -10.07 -4.76
C ILE A 105 2.70 -8.84 -5.67
N CYS A 106 1.69 -7.99 -5.55
CA CYS A 106 1.50 -6.86 -6.46
C CYS A 106 1.57 -5.52 -5.74
N GLU A 107 2.28 -4.55 -6.32
CA GLU A 107 2.23 -3.17 -5.86
C GLU A 107 0.81 -2.59 -5.99
N LYS A 108 0.50 -1.67 -5.05
CA LYS A 108 -0.73 -0.87 -5.11
C LYS A 108 -0.56 0.30 -6.12
N ALA A 109 -1.60 0.84 -6.70
CA ALA A 109 -2.94 0.28 -6.80
C ALA A 109 -2.90 -0.98 -7.64
N LEU A 110 -3.75 -1.95 -7.28
CA LEU A 110 -3.75 -3.23 -7.99
C LEU A 110 -3.96 -3.05 -9.49
N VAL A 111 -4.91 -2.20 -9.88
CA VAL A 111 -5.24 -1.84 -11.26
C VAL A 111 -5.77 -0.41 -11.32
N THR A 112 -6.13 0.08 -12.53
CA THR A 112 -6.53 1.48 -12.76
C THR A 112 -8.01 1.77 -12.54
N GLY A 113 -8.83 0.74 -12.36
CA GLY A 113 -10.26 0.91 -12.10
C GLY A 113 -11.05 -0.39 -11.97
N PRO A 114 -12.33 -0.30 -11.59
CA PRO A 114 -13.21 -1.45 -11.42
C PRO A 114 -13.41 -2.32 -12.67
N ALA A 115 -13.28 -1.78 -13.87
CA ALA A 115 -13.36 -2.58 -15.09
C ALA A 115 -12.26 -3.64 -15.15
N GLU A 116 -11.02 -3.25 -14.84
CA GLU A 116 -9.89 -4.19 -14.79
C GLU A 116 -9.98 -5.16 -13.60
N VAL A 117 -10.64 -4.76 -12.49
CA VAL A 117 -10.96 -5.70 -11.39
C VAL A 117 -11.86 -6.83 -11.89
N ALA A 118 -12.90 -6.52 -12.68
CA ALA A 118 -13.78 -7.53 -13.24
C ALA A 118 -13.04 -8.52 -14.16
N GLU A 119 -12.01 -8.08 -14.87
CA GLU A 119 -11.15 -8.97 -15.66
C GLU A 119 -10.33 -9.91 -14.78
N ILE A 120 -9.83 -9.41 -13.63
CA ILE A 120 -9.15 -10.27 -12.64
C ILE A 120 -10.16 -11.29 -12.07
N GLU A 121 -11.33 -10.84 -11.62
CA GLU A 121 -12.37 -11.70 -11.05
C GLU A 121 -12.76 -12.86 -11.98
N ALA A 122 -12.75 -12.62 -13.30
CA ALA A 122 -13.07 -13.66 -14.29
C ALA A 122 -12.06 -14.83 -14.30
N CYS A 123 -10.84 -14.65 -13.79
CA CYS A 123 -9.80 -15.68 -13.74
C CYS A 123 -9.29 -15.96 -12.30
N TYR A 124 -9.79 -15.26 -11.30
CA TYR A 124 -9.36 -15.40 -9.91
C TYR A 124 -10.26 -16.34 -9.12
N ASP A 125 -9.65 -17.33 -8.47
CA ASP A 125 -10.29 -18.19 -7.48
C ASP A 125 -9.52 -18.06 -6.15
N LYS A 126 -10.17 -17.51 -5.13
CA LYS A 126 -9.59 -17.27 -3.80
C LYS A 126 -9.11 -18.53 -3.08
N ASN A 127 -9.61 -19.71 -3.47
CA ASN A 127 -9.21 -20.99 -2.88
C ASN A 127 -8.03 -21.61 -3.60
N LYS A 128 -7.66 -21.09 -4.75
CA LYS A 128 -6.62 -21.65 -5.64
C LYS A 128 -5.45 -20.69 -5.84
N HIS A 129 -5.69 -19.40 -5.84
CA HIS A 129 -4.68 -18.43 -6.19
C HIS A 129 -4.20 -17.65 -4.98
N PHE A 130 -2.90 -17.40 -4.92
CA PHE A 130 -2.30 -16.46 -3.97
C PHE A 130 -2.11 -15.12 -4.65
N LEU A 131 -2.75 -14.08 -4.10
CA LEU A 131 -2.61 -12.69 -4.54
C LEU A 131 -2.55 -11.77 -3.32
N ALA A 132 -1.38 -11.18 -3.07
CA ALA A 132 -1.16 -10.20 -2.03
C ALA A 132 -0.91 -8.80 -2.64
N VAL A 133 -1.58 -7.78 -2.12
CA VAL A 133 -1.40 -6.37 -2.51
C VAL A 133 -0.64 -5.62 -1.43
N THR A 134 0.38 -4.85 -1.79
CA THR A 134 1.32 -4.26 -0.85
C THR A 134 0.85 -2.94 -0.24
N TYR A 135 -0.09 -3.01 0.71
CA TYR A 135 -0.56 -1.86 1.50
C TYR A 135 0.35 -1.62 2.71
N ASN A 136 1.50 -1.04 2.48
CA ASN A 136 2.59 -0.94 3.44
C ASN A 136 2.30 -0.11 4.70
N TYR A 137 1.37 0.85 4.67
CA TYR A 137 1.13 1.72 5.83
C TYR A 137 0.49 1.00 7.02
N SER A 138 -0.25 -0.08 6.81
CA SER A 138 -0.68 -0.99 7.88
C SER A 138 0.45 -1.83 8.47
N GLY A 139 1.64 -1.78 7.88
CA GLY A 139 2.85 -2.42 8.39
C GLY A 139 3.58 -1.61 9.48
N TYR A 140 3.25 -0.33 9.69
CA TYR A 140 3.82 0.43 10.80
C TYR A 140 3.35 -0.12 12.15
N ALA A 141 4.29 -0.36 13.05
CA ALA A 141 4.01 -0.97 14.37
C ALA A 141 2.97 -0.17 15.17
N MET A 142 3.08 1.17 15.21
CA MET A 142 2.13 2.02 15.93
C MET A 142 0.76 2.10 15.27
N VAL A 143 0.63 1.84 13.96
CA VAL A 143 -0.68 1.69 13.30
C VAL A 143 -1.34 0.37 13.72
N ARG A 144 -0.57 -0.70 13.91
CA ARG A 144 -1.07 -1.98 14.45
C ARG A 144 -1.45 -1.87 15.92
N GLU A 145 -0.67 -1.13 16.71
CA GLU A 145 -1.02 -0.78 18.09
C GLU A 145 -2.32 0.02 18.15
N LEU A 146 -2.48 1.03 17.28
CA LEU A 146 -3.74 1.79 17.19
C LEU A 146 -4.93 0.87 16.91
N LYS A 147 -4.81 -0.06 15.94
CA LYS A 147 -5.87 -1.04 15.67
C LYS A 147 -6.18 -1.89 16.89
N HIS A 148 -5.17 -2.35 17.61
CA HIS A 148 -5.35 -3.11 18.85
C HIS A 148 -6.12 -2.29 19.89
N LEU A 149 -5.72 -1.05 20.15
CA LEU A 149 -6.39 -0.16 21.10
C LEU A 149 -7.86 0.12 20.72
N LEU A 150 -8.15 0.26 19.41
CA LEU A 150 -9.53 0.39 18.94
C LEU A 150 -10.36 -0.86 19.25
N LYS A 151 -9.81 -2.06 19.01
CA LYS A 151 -10.46 -3.34 19.35
C LYS A 151 -10.70 -3.50 20.86
N GLN A 152 -9.82 -2.98 21.70
CA GLN A 152 -9.97 -2.95 23.14
C GLN A 152 -10.97 -1.89 23.64
N GLY A 153 -11.51 -1.07 22.72
CA GLY A 153 -12.45 -0.01 23.08
C GLY A 153 -11.81 1.15 23.85
N ALA A 154 -10.49 1.36 23.71
CA ALA A 154 -9.76 2.41 24.42
C ALA A 154 -10.30 3.83 24.15
N LEU A 155 -10.85 4.07 22.96
CA LEU A 155 -11.47 5.34 22.57
C LEU A 155 -13.00 5.35 22.77
N GLY A 156 -13.60 4.27 23.24
CA GLY A 156 -15.05 4.09 23.34
C GLY A 156 -15.69 3.85 21.97
N ASN A 157 -16.93 4.32 21.77
CA ASN A 157 -17.62 4.25 20.48
C ASN A 157 -17.01 5.26 19.52
N ILE A 158 -16.53 4.77 18.39
CA ILE A 158 -15.92 5.65 17.37
C ILE A 158 -17.01 6.49 16.71
N GLN A 159 -16.75 7.79 16.59
CA GLN A 159 -17.65 8.78 16.01
C GLN A 159 -17.12 9.34 14.70
N LYS A 160 -15.78 9.50 14.60
CA LYS A 160 -15.18 10.17 13.44
C LYS A 160 -13.76 9.67 13.15
N ILE A 161 -13.43 9.59 11.85
CA ILE A 161 -12.09 9.35 11.35
C ILE A 161 -11.70 10.40 10.31
N HIS A 162 -10.49 10.94 10.43
CA HIS A 162 -9.89 11.84 9.44
C HIS A 162 -8.57 11.25 8.97
N LEU A 163 -8.43 11.14 7.66
CA LEU A 163 -7.19 10.70 7.01
C LEU A 163 -6.76 11.75 5.98
N GLU A 164 -5.49 12.05 5.97
CA GLU A 164 -4.94 12.98 4.99
C GLU A 164 -3.57 12.50 4.50
N MET A 165 -3.29 12.73 3.22
CA MET A 165 -2.00 12.45 2.60
C MET A 165 -1.62 13.55 1.62
N PRO A 166 -1.36 14.78 2.12
CA PRO A 166 -0.91 15.88 1.30
C PRO A 166 0.56 15.71 0.89
N GLN A 167 0.87 16.07 -0.35
CA GLN A 167 2.20 16.13 -0.92
C GLN A 167 2.38 17.37 -1.80
N GLU A 168 3.63 17.82 -1.98
CA GLU A 168 3.98 18.98 -2.82
C GLU A 168 4.58 18.60 -4.18
N GLY A 169 4.54 17.32 -4.56
CA GLY A 169 5.31 16.79 -5.68
C GLY A 169 5.12 17.50 -7.02
N PHE A 170 3.92 18.05 -7.30
CA PHE A 170 3.64 18.80 -8.53
C PHE A 170 3.96 20.29 -8.44
N ARG A 171 4.44 20.77 -7.29
CA ARG A 171 4.87 22.16 -7.04
C ARG A 171 6.35 22.28 -6.72
N ARG A 172 7.09 21.18 -6.78
CA ARG A 172 8.55 21.22 -6.53
C ARG A 172 9.23 22.04 -7.61
N PRO A 173 10.15 22.94 -7.22
CA PRO A 173 10.99 23.64 -8.16
C PRO A 173 11.91 22.65 -8.88
N PRO A 174 12.50 23.05 -10.01
CA PRO A 174 13.61 22.33 -10.61
C PRO A 174 14.71 22.04 -9.58
N ASP A 175 15.49 20.99 -9.81
CA ASP A 175 16.65 20.67 -8.99
C ASP A 175 17.74 21.75 -9.10
N ILE A 176 18.83 21.61 -8.35
CA ILE A 176 19.97 22.56 -8.35
C ILE A 176 20.57 22.73 -9.74
N ALA A 177 20.47 21.74 -10.62
CA ALA A 177 20.91 21.79 -12.00
C ALA A 177 19.88 22.42 -12.95
N GLY A 178 18.74 22.89 -12.43
CA GLY A 178 17.63 23.48 -13.20
C GLY A 178 16.78 22.43 -13.92
N LYS A 179 16.95 21.13 -13.64
CA LYS A 179 16.14 20.07 -14.24
C LYS A 179 14.79 19.97 -13.53
N PRO A 180 13.66 20.10 -14.25
CA PRO A 180 12.35 19.92 -13.66
C PRO A 180 12.19 18.53 -13.06
N SER A 181 11.60 18.44 -11.86
CA SER A 181 11.16 17.18 -11.29
C SER A 181 9.92 16.70 -12.08
N MET A 182 10.16 15.87 -13.09
CA MET A 182 9.07 15.33 -13.92
C MET A 182 8.52 14.04 -13.33
N PRO A 183 7.22 13.97 -13.02
CA PRO A 183 6.57 12.71 -12.67
C PRO A 183 6.67 11.69 -13.82
N GLN A 184 6.59 10.41 -13.50
CA GLN A 184 6.48 9.37 -14.52
C GLN A 184 5.26 9.64 -15.43
N ALA A 185 5.39 9.38 -16.72
CA ALA A 185 4.38 9.75 -17.73
C ALA A 185 2.96 9.24 -17.40
N TRP A 186 2.84 8.02 -16.86
CA TRP A 186 1.56 7.46 -16.50
C TRP A 186 0.88 8.21 -15.32
N ARG A 187 1.65 8.92 -14.48
CA ARG A 187 1.15 9.75 -13.36
C ARG A 187 0.59 11.10 -13.81
N LEU A 188 0.75 11.42 -15.08
CA LEU A 188 0.25 12.66 -15.72
C LEU A 188 -1.03 12.41 -16.53
N LYS A 189 -1.69 11.28 -16.29
CA LYS A 189 -2.94 10.89 -16.95
C LYS A 189 -3.89 10.29 -15.93
N ASP A 190 -5.15 10.71 -15.96
CA ASP A 190 -6.22 10.05 -15.21
C ASP A 190 -6.78 8.85 -15.99
N PHE A 191 -7.26 7.87 -15.25
CA PHE A 191 -7.87 6.62 -15.74
C PHE A 191 -9.36 6.57 -15.33
N GLU A 192 -9.95 5.38 -15.27
CA GLU A 192 -11.30 5.21 -14.73
C GLU A 192 -11.39 5.79 -13.30
N VAL A 193 -10.39 5.48 -12.48
CA VAL A 193 -10.14 6.13 -11.19
C VAL A 193 -9.02 7.18 -11.39
N PRO A 194 -9.16 8.41 -10.88
CA PRO A 194 -8.10 9.43 -10.99
C PRO A 194 -6.77 8.97 -10.40
N THR A 195 -5.69 9.33 -11.05
CA THR A 195 -4.33 8.87 -10.69
C THR A 195 -3.92 9.27 -9.26
N ILE A 196 -4.36 10.41 -8.77
CA ILE A 196 -4.10 10.79 -7.37
C ILE A 196 -4.77 9.82 -6.39
N CYS A 197 -5.97 9.31 -6.72
CA CYS A 197 -6.66 8.30 -5.91
C CYS A 197 -5.92 6.96 -5.95
N LEU A 198 -5.40 6.55 -7.12
CA LEU A 198 -4.57 5.36 -7.26
C LEU A 198 -3.22 5.47 -6.53
N ASP A 199 -2.64 6.67 -6.50
CA ASP A 199 -1.34 6.88 -5.88
C ASP A 199 -1.43 7.08 -4.36
N LEU A 200 -2.38 7.88 -3.88
CA LEU A 200 -2.53 8.27 -2.47
C LEU A 200 -3.81 7.72 -1.84
N GLY A 201 -4.93 7.82 -2.55
CA GLY A 201 -6.26 7.51 -2.02
C GLY A 201 -6.40 6.07 -1.55
N VAL A 202 -5.89 5.10 -2.32
CA VAL A 202 -5.97 3.68 -1.96
C VAL A 202 -5.29 3.35 -0.63
N HIS A 203 -4.28 4.12 -0.21
CA HIS A 203 -3.69 4.00 1.12
C HIS A 203 -4.64 4.50 2.22
N LEU A 204 -5.31 5.64 1.99
CA LEU A 204 -6.24 6.21 2.96
C LEU A 204 -7.47 5.31 3.12
N HIS A 205 -8.02 4.80 2.01
CA HIS A 205 -9.11 3.83 2.04
C HIS A 205 -8.69 2.59 2.83
N HIS A 206 -7.57 1.96 2.45
CA HIS A 206 -7.07 0.77 3.14
C HIS A 206 -6.89 1.00 4.64
N LEU A 207 -6.28 2.11 5.06
CA LEU A 207 -6.09 2.42 6.48
C LEU A 207 -7.41 2.64 7.22
N SER A 208 -8.41 3.29 6.59
CA SER A 208 -9.71 3.49 7.22
C SER A 208 -10.43 2.16 7.45
N THR A 209 -10.46 1.29 6.44
CA THR A 209 -11.13 -0.01 6.54
C THR A 209 -10.37 -0.97 7.45
N TYR A 210 -9.03 -0.94 7.41
CA TYR A 210 -8.19 -1.68 8.32
C TYR A 210 -8.44 -1.32 9.80
N LEU A 211 -8.56 -0.03 10.12
CA LEU A 211 -8.73 0.45 11.49
C LEU A 211 -10.18 0.29 11.98
N LEU A 212 -11.16 0.61 11.15
CA LEU A 212 -12.57 0.56 11.52
C LEU A 212 -13.20 -0.82 11.32
N GLU A 213 -12.58 -1.74 10.57
CA GLU A 213 -13.11 -3.05 10.16
C GLU A 213 -14.48 -2.95 9.46
N MET A 214 -14.69 -1.85 8.73
CA MET A 214 -15.91 -1.61 7.95
C MET A 214 -15.65 -0.72 6.76
N GLU A 215 -16.45 -0.90 5.71
CA GLU A 215 -16.43 -0.08 4.51
C GLU A 215 -17.36 1.13 4.65
N PRO A 216 -17.05 2.28 4.01
CA PRO A 216 -17.99 3.39 3.90
C PRO A 216 -19.21 2.98 3.07
N THR A 217 -20.37 3.60 3.37
CA THR A 217 -21.64 3.34 2.67
C THR A 217 -21.96 4.40 1.64
N GLU A 218 -21.46 5.63 1.83
CA GLU A 218 -21.71 6.78 0.97
C GLU A 218 -20.52 7.72 0.96
N THR A 219 -20.36 8.46 -0.12
CA THR A 219 -19.35 9.50 -0.27
C THR A 219 -19.89 10.74 -0.97
N ILE A 220 -19.35 11.91 -0.57
CA ILE A 220 -19.41 13.14 -1.36
C ILE A 220 -18.01 13.68 -1.53
N ALA A 221 -17.66 14.15 -2.73
CA ALA A 221 -16.29 14.52 -3.05
C ALA A 221 -16.21 15.80 -3.90
N GLN A 222 -15.08 16.48 -3.74
CA GLN A 222 -14.65 17.59 -4.59
C GLN A 222 -13.28 17.28 -5.16
N PHE A 223 -13.17 17.29 -6.49
CA PHE A 223 -11.96 17.05 -7.25
C PHE A 223 -11.52 18.33 -7.94
N THR A 224 -10.26 18.72 -7.81
CA THR A 224 -9.72 19.95 -8.36
C THR A 224 -8.36 19.72 -9.03
N ASN A 225 -7.99 20.66 -9.91
CA ASN A 225 -6.66 20.78 -10.49
C ASN A 225 -6.06 22.14 -10.08
N HIS A 226 -4.88 22.09 -9.48
CA HIS A 226 -4.13 23.26 -9.07
C HIS A 226 -2.74 23.37 -9.70
N SER A 227 -2.26 22.28 -10.35
CA SER A 227 -0.93 22.24 -10.96
C SER A 227 -0.93 22.74 -12.41
N GLN A 228 0.26 22.78 -13.01
CA GLN A 228 0.46 23.10 -14.42
C GLN A 228 0.07 21.97 -15.39
N TYR A 229 -0.35 20.81 -14.88
CA TYR A 229 -0.76 19.66 -15.72
C TYR A 229 -2.26 19.76 -16.01
N PRO A 230 -2.65 20.17 -17.23
CA PRO A 230 -4.07 20.35 -17.56
C PRO A 230 -4.81 19.00 -17.53
N ASN A 231 -6.06 19.06 -17.12
CA ASN A 231 -6.97 17.90 -17.08
C ASN A 231 -6.56 16.76 -16.12
N LEU A 232 -5.59 16.98 -15.25
CA LEU A 232 -5.18 16.03 -14.23
C LEU A 232 -5.77 16.43 -12.88
N ILE A 233 -6.47 15.54 -12.21
CA ILE A 233 -6.93 15.76 -10.85
C ILE A 233 -5.73 15.62 -9.91
N ASP A 234 -5.45 16.67 -9.10
CA ASP A 234 -4.29 16.70 -8.22
C ASP A 234 -4.58 17.12 -6.76
N ASP A 235 -5.85 17.39 -6.47
CA ASP A 235 -6.36 17.62 -5.11
C ASP A 235 -7.76 17.05 -4.98
N VAL A 236 -8.01 16.31 -3.89
CA VAL A 236 -9.29 15.63 -3.62
C VAL A 236 -9.66 15.76 -2.16
N ASN A 237 -10.85 16.29 -1.90
CA ASN A 237 -11.49 16.31 -0.60
C ASN A 237 -12.74 15.45 -0.63
N MET A 238 -12.91 14.57 0.38
CA MET A 238 -14.03 13.64 0.48
C MET A 238 -14.61 13.62 1.88
N LEU A 239 -15.94 13.51 1.98
CA LEU A 239 -16.65 13.10 3.19
C LEU A 239 -17.24 11.72 2.98
N LEU A 240 -17.26 10.93 4.04
CA LEU A 240 -17.66 9.53 4.04
C LEU A 240 -18.66 9.27 5.15
N ASN A 241 -19.69 8.48 4.86
CA ASN A 241 -20.56 7.88 5.85
C ASN A 241 -20.19 6.39 6.01
N TYR A 242 -20.08 5.96 7.25
CA TYR A 242 -19.87 4.54 7.61
C TYR A 242 -21.09 4.02 8.38
N PRO A 243 -21.24 2.69 8.52
CA PRO A 243 -22.18 2.11 9.47
C PRO A 243 -22.03 2.70 10.88
N ASN A 244 -23.02 2.50 11.74
CA ASN A 244 -23.03 2.98 13.12
C ASN A 244 -22.87 4.51 13.27
N ASN A 245 -23.29 5.27 12.24
CA ASN A 245 -23.22 6.73 12.18
C ASN A 245 -21.80 7.31 12.30
N ILE A 246 -20.76 6.54 12.01
CA ILE A 246 -19.38 7.05 11.97
C ILE A 246 -19.21 7.93 10.74
N LYS A 247 -18.57 9.09 10.91
CA LYS A 247 -18.27 10.04 9.85
C LYS A 247 -16.79 10.02 9.51
N GLY A 248 -16.49 10.04 8.21
CA GLY A 248 -15.11 10.08 7.71
C GLY A 248 -14.81 11.32 6.89
N SER A 249 -13.55 11.69 6.82
CA SER A 249 -13.05 12.58 5.78
C SER A 249 -11.69 12.10 5.28
N MET A 250 -11.46 12.30 3.98
CA MET A 250 -10.16 12.06 3.33
C MET A 250 -9.74 13.29 2.55
N TRP A 251 -8.48 13.67 2.70
CA TRP A 251 -7.84 14.69 1.88
C TRP A 251 -6.54 14.15 1.30
N MET A 252 -6.37 14.30 0.00
CA MET A 252 -5.14 13.98 -0.70
C MET A 252 -4.80 15.08 -1.71
N SER A 253 -3.52 15.43 -1.78
CA SER A 253 -3.03 16.50 -2.64
C SER A 253 -1.65 16.19 -3.18
N LYS A 254 -1.36 16.64 -4.41
CA LYS A 254 -0.01 16.71 -4.99
C LYS A 254 0.54 18.12 -5.05
N THR A 255 -0.22 19.11 -4.57
CA THR A 255 0.10 20.55 -4.67
C THR A 255 0.17 21.26 -3.31
N ALA A 256 0.10 20.51 -2.21
CA ALA A 256 0.15 21.01 -0.84
C ALA A 256 1.59 21.37 -0.43
N ILE A 257 2.05 22.59 -0.74
CA ILE A 257 3.41 23.06 -0.42
C ILE A 257 3.67 22.96 1.09
N GLY A 258 4.84 22.46 1.45
CA GLY A 258 5.26 22.22 2.84
C GLY A 258 5.10 20.75 3.27
N HIS A 259 4.41 19.92 2.48
CA HIS A 259 4.22 18.50 2.76
C HIS A 259 5.01 17.60 1.80
N ARG A 260 6.04 16.91 2.33
CA ARG A 260 6.82 15.92 1.57
C ARG A 260 6.08 14.61 1.41
N ASN A 261 5.53 14.10 2.52
CA ASN A 261 4.57 13.00 2.59
C ASN A 261 3.82 13.13 3.93
N GLY A 262 2.65 13.73 3.90
CA GLY A 262 1.93 14.19 5.10
C GLY A 262 0.88 13.21 5.61
N LEU A 263 1.05 11.89 5.41
CA LEU A 263 0.05 10.91 5.87
C LEU A 263 -0.18 11.03 7.37
N GLN A 264 -1.43 11.32 7.72
CA GLN A 264 -1.89 11.44 9.11
C GLN A 264 -3.24 10.75 9.29
N ILE A 265 -3.40 10.12 10.46
CA ILE A 265 -4.64 9.50 10.91
C ILE A 265 -5.08 10.17 12.20
N ARG A 266 -6.35 10.57 12.28
CA ARG A 266 -6.99 11.06 13.51
C ARG A 266 -8.33 10.36 13.70
N ILE A 267 -8.53 9.76 14.89
CA ILE A 267 -9.74 9.03 15.22
C ILE A 267 -10.31 9.60 16.52
N TYR A 268 -11.62 9.81 16.56
CA TYR A 268 -12.35 10.37 17.69
C TYR A 268 -13.47 9.42 18.10
N GLY A 269 -13.47 9.05 19.36
CA GLY A 269 -14.53 8.32 20.02
C GLY A 269 -15.13 9.11 21.19
N ASP A 270 -16.09 8.52 21.86
CA ASP A 270 -16.78 9.16 23.01
C ASP A 270 -15.96 9.15 24.32
N LYS A 271 -14.89 8.35 24.39
CA LYS A 271 -13.98 8.29 25.56
C LYS A 271 -12.61 8.89 25.29
N GLY A 272 -12.24 9.07 24.02
CA GLY A 272 -10.93 9.62 23.67
C GLY A 272 -10.70 9.75 22.21
N SER A 273 -9.48 10.18 21.86
CA SER A 273 -9.00 10.31 20.48
C SER A 273 -7.58 9.78 20.34
N ALA A 274 -7.24 9.40 19.11
CA ALA A 274 -5.89 9.00 18.73
C ALA A 274 -5.41 9.78 17.51
N ARG A 275 -4.11 10.06 17.45
CA ARG A 275 -3.44 10.65 16.31
C ARG A 275 -2.14 9.88 16.02
N TRP A 276 -1.98 9.46 14.77
CA TRP A 276 -0.72 8.95 14.25
C TRP A 276 -0.27 9.76 13.04
N PHE A 277 1.04 10.04 12.96
CA PHE A 277 1.64 10.83 11.89
C PHE A 277 2.87 10.13 11.33
N GLN A 278 2.90 9.87 10.03
CA GLN A 278 3.94 9.09 9.36
C GLN A 278 5.34 9.68 9.50
N LEU A 279 5.49 11.01 9.64
CA LEU A 279 6.81 11.64 9.82
C LEU A 279 7.36 11.47 11.25
N ASN A 280 6.52 11.00 12.20
CA ASN A 280 6.92 10.53 13.53
C ASN A 280 6.29 9.15 13.78
N PRO A 281 6.71 8.11 13.05
CA PRO A 281 5.95 6.86 12.92
C PRO A 281 6.00 6.00 14.18
N ASP A 282 6.95 6.25 15.08
CA ASP A 282 7.14 5.49 16.31
C ASP A 282 6.28 5.98 17.47
N GLU A 283 5.51 7.05 17.29
CA GLU A 283 4.65 7.65 18.32
C GLU A 283 3.17 7.56 17.96
N LEU A 284 2.35 7.38 18.99
CA LEU A 284 0.90 7.45 18.95
C LEU A 284 0.42 8.39 20.05
N GLU A 285 -0.20 9.49 19.69
CA GLU A 285 -0.80 10.44 20.63
C GLU A 285 -2.22 9.98 20.99
N LEU A 286 -2.50 9.88 22.28
CA LEU A 286 -3.80 9.54 22.84
C LEU A 286 -4.29 10.65 23.76
N ASN A 287 -5.57 11.02 23.65
CA ASN A 287 -6.21 11.99 24.51
C ASN A 287 -7.52 11.40 25.03
N TYR A 288 -7.79 11.54 26.33
CA TYR A 288 -8.94 10.95 27.00
C TYR A 288 -9.90 12.03 27.52
N ASN A 289 -11.16 11.70 27.66
CA ASN A 289 -12.20 12.62 28.13
C ASN A 289 -12.07 13.00 29.62
N ASP A 290 -11.22 12.32 30.39
CA ASP A 290 -10.83 12.68 31.75
C ASP A 290 -9.69 13.72 31.83
N GLY A 291 -9.21 14.20 30.66
CA GLY A 291 -8.15 15.20 30.53
C GLY A 291 -6.74 14.65 30.43
N ARG A 292 -6.53 13.34 30.52
CA ARG A 292 -5.21 12.72 30.31
C ARG A 292 -4.79 12.83 28.87
N ARG A 293 -3.48 13.05 28.64
CA ARG A 293 -2.80 13.01 27.35
C ARG A 293 -1.59 12.10 27.46
N GLU A 294 -1.45 11.20 26.51
CA GLU A 294 -0.38 10.22 26.49
C GLU A 294 0.27 10.20 25.11
N ILE A 295 1.59 10.02 25.07
CA ILE A 295 2.33 9.66 23.88
C ILE A 295 2.85 8.25 24.14
N LEU A 296 2.32 7.29 23.38
CA LEU A 296 2.86 5.94 23.35
C LEU A 296 3.94 5.86 22.29
N ASP A 297 5.05 5.22 22.64
CA ASP A 297 6.08 4.84 21.70
C ASP A 297 6.36 3.33 21.76
N ARG A 298 7.20 2.83 20.87
CA ARG A 298 7.55 1.40 20.82
C ARG A 298 8.24 0.87 22.09
N ALA A 299 8.82 1.78 22.91
CA ALA A 299 9.45 1.42 24.21
C ALA A 299 8.46 1.31 25.33
N GLY A 300 7.25 1.88 25.15
CA GLY A 300 6.22 1.93 26.16
C GLY A 300 5.52 0.60 26.40
N GLN A 301 4.44 0.65 27.15
CA GLN A 301 3.58 -0.51 27.41
C GLN A 301 2.64 -0.79 26.21
N CYS A 302 3.23 -1.07 25.06
CA CYS A 302 2.54 -1.44 23.84
C CYS A 302 2.46 -2.97 23.74
N GLU A 303 1.29 -3.51 23.39
CA GLU A 303 1.12 -4.94 23.21
C GLU A 303 1.63 -5.43 21.85
N TYR A 304 1.36 -4.67 20.78
CA TYR A 304 1.78 -4.99 19.43
C TYR A 304 3.11 -4.35 19.06
N ALA A 305 3.22 -3.03 19.23
CA ALA A 305 4.41 -2.31 18.78
C ALA A 305 5.69 -2.71 19.53
N ASN A 306 5.57 -3.27 20.74
CA ASN A 306 6.70 -3.78 21.52
C ASN A 306 7.09 -5.24 21.18
N GLN A 307 6.39 -5.93 20.29
CA GLN A 307 6.76 -7.28 19.88
C GLN A 307 8.13 -7.30 19.18
N PHE A 308 8.89 -8.38 19.40
CA PHE A 308 10.25 -8.54 18.86
C PHE A 308 10.32 -8.32 17.33
N ARG A 309 9.32 -8.78 16.59
CA ARG A 309 9.28 -8.63 15.12
C ARG A 309 9.27 -7.16 14.64
N TYR A 310 8.82 -6.20 15.48
CA TYR A 310 8.78 -4.78 15.14
C TYR A 310 9.97 -3.99 15.72
N ASN A 311 10.77 -4.63 16.60
CA ASN A 311 11.89 -4.01 17.28
C ASN A 311 13.23 -4.56 16.80
N ARG A 312 13.45 -4.55 15.46
CA ARG A 312 14.74 -4.91 14.85
C ARG A 312 15.88 -4.07 15.39
N MET A 313 15.61 -2.80 15.62
CA MET A 313 16.47 -1.88 16.38
C MET A 313 15.75 -1.49 17.66
N LYS A 314 16.52 -1.38 18.76
CA LYS A 314 15.94 -0.96 20.04
C LYS A 314 15.32 0.44 19.95
N PRO A 315 14.29 0.74 20.76
CA PRO A 315 13.68 2.06 20.83
C PRO A 315 14.71 3.18 21.03
N GLY A 316 14.46 4.33 20.42
CA GLY A 316 15.41 5.43 20.31
C GLY A 316 16.14 5.49 18.98
N HIS A 317 16.04 4.42 18.16
CA HIS A 317 16.40 4.44 16.74
C HIS A 317 15.10 4.43 15.92
N PRO A 318 14.78 5.52 15.18
CA PRO A 318 13.53 5.63 14.45
C PRO A 318 13.33 4.50 13.45
N THR A 319 12.12 3.98 13.34
CA THR A 319 11.73 3.10 12.25
C THR A 319 11.22 3.92 11.07
N GLY A 320 11.07 3.28 9.92
CA GLY A 320 10.68 3.99 8.72
C GLY A 320 9.90 3.14 7.72
N PHE A 321 9.93 3.65 6.49
CA PHE A 321 9.16 3.13 5.38
C PHE A 321 9.59 1.70 5.00
N VAL A 322 10.90 1.40 5.08
CA VAL A 322 11.44 0.07 4.76
C VAL A 322 10.99 -0.96 5.79
N GLU A 323 11.00 -0.62 7.08
CA GLU A 323 10.55 -1.52 8.16
C GLU A 323 9.05 -1.81 8.07
N ALA A 324 8.24 -0.82 7.68
CA ALA A 324 6.81 -1.03 7.45
C ALA A 324 6.56 -2.02 6.31
N PHE A 325 7.27 -1.89 5.19
CA PHE A 325 7.24 -2.88 4.11
C PHE A 325 7.78 -4.25 4.56
N SER A 326 8.84 -4.30 5.35
CA SER A 326 9.39 -5.57 5.84
C SER A 326 8.42 -6.30 6.77
N ASN A 327 7.67 -5.57 7.59
CA ASN A 327 6.60 -6.16 8.40
C ASN A 327 5.53 -6.80 7.51
N LEU A 328 5.13 -6.11 6.44
CA LEU A 328 4.20 -6.67 5.45
C LEU A 328 4.78 -7.90 4.74
N TYR A 329 6.04 -7.84 4.32
CA TYR A 329 6.71 -8.99 3.69
C TYR A 329 6.79 -10.18 4.64
N THR A 330 6.99 -9.96 5.94
CA THR A 330 6.95 -11.04 6.94
C THR A 330 5.55 -11.70 7.01
N ASP A 331 4.47 -10.90 6.97
CA ASP A 331 3.10 -11.41 6.96
C ASP A 331 2.82 -12.19 5.67
N ILE A 332 3.24 -11.66 4.52
CA ILE A 332 3.12 -12.32 3.21
C ILE A 332 3.90 -13.65 3.22
N TYR A 333 5.10 -13.67 3.80
CA TYR A 333 5.90 -14.89 3.91
C TYR A 333 5.16 -15.97 4.69
N GLU A 334 4.58 -15.63 5.84
CA GLU A 334 3.85 -16.58 6.69
C GLU A 334 2.65 -17.19 5.95
N GLU A 335 1.86 -16.36 5.25
CA GLU A 335 0.71 -16.85 4.48
C GLU A 335 1.15 -17.62 3.22
N LEU A 336 2.16 -17.13 2.50
CA LEU A 336 2.69 -17.81 1.31
C LEU A 336 3.28 -19.19 1.63
N CYS A 337 3.98 -19.33 2.75
CA CYS A 337 4.46 -20.66 3.22
C CYS A 337 3.29 -21.63 3.44
N CYS A 338 2.20 -21.17 4.04
CA CYS A 338 1.01 -21.98 4.25
C CYS A 338 0.34 -22.35 2.92
N TYR A 339 0.22 -21.39 2.00
CA TYR A 339 -0.30 -21.63 0.65
C TYR A 339 0.52 -22.69 -0.11
N LEU A 340 1.85 -22.56 -0.12
CA LEU A 340 2.76 -23.52 -0.78
C LEU A 340 2.73 -24.91 -0.14
N ALA A 341 2.43 -24.99 1.15
CA ALA A 341 2.25 -26.24 1.88
C ALA A 341 0.84 -26.85 1.72
N GLY A 342 -0.06 -26.18 1.01
CA GLY A 342 -1.46 -26.61 0.86
C GLY A 342 -2.25 -26.54 2.16
N THR A 343 -1.88 -25.66 3.09
CA THR A 343 -2.58 -25.41 4.36
C THR A 343 -3.32 -24.08 4.31
N ASP A 344 -4.53 -24.04 4.87
CA ASP A 344 -5.39 -22.84 4.86
C ASP A 344 -5.17 -22.03 6.15
N LYS A 345 -4.08 -21.27 6.20
CA LYS A 345 -3.85 -20.29 7.26
C LYS A 345 -3.76 -18.90 6.63
N LYS A 346 -4.76 -18.06 6.91
CA LYS A 346 -4.76 -16.66 6.51
C LYS A 346 -4.09 -15.78 7.57
N ASN A 347 -3.45 -14.73 7.13
CA ASN A 347 -2.86 -13.71 7.97
C ASN A 347 -3.70 -12.41 7.83
N ASP A 348 -4.20 -11.88 8.94
CA ASP A 348 -5.04 -10.67 8.98
C ASP A 348 -4.37 -9.41 8.44
N TYR A 349 -3.08 -9.49 8.13
CA TYR A 349 -2.27 -8.40 7.58
C TYR A 349 -1.89 -8.59 6.12
N VAL A 350 -2.39 -9.65 5.47
CA VAL A 350 -2.25 -9.87 4.03
C VAL A 350 -3.55 -9.49 3.34
N PHE A 351 -3.47 -8.57 2.41
CA PHE A 351 -4.60 -7.98 1.71
C PHE A 351 -4.57 -8.38 0.24
N GLY A 352 -5.74 -8.62 -0.33
CA GLY A 352 -5.86 -9.14 -1.69
C GLY A 352 -6.81 -8.34 -2.56
N LEU A 353 -7.47 -9.07 -3.47
CA LEU A 353 -8.36 -8.50 -4.48
C LEU A 353 -9.54 -7.73 -3.89
N GLU A 354 -10.17 -8.25 -2.83
CA GLU A 354 -11.37 -7.63 -2.24
C GLU A 354 -11.09 -6.21 -1.73
N GLN A 355 -10.01 -6.03 -0.95
CA GLN A 355 -9.64 -4.70 -0.44
C GLN A 355 -9.28 -3.72 -1.55
N ALA A 356 -8.64 -4.21 -2.63
CA ALA A 356 -8.34 -3.38 -3.79
C ALA A 356 -9.61 -2.97 -4.55
N LYS A 357 -10.54 -3.91 -4.74
CA LYS A 357 -11.85 -3.68 -5.37
C LYS A 357 -12.67 -2.63 -4.62
N ASP A 358 -12.77 -2.76 -3.30
CA ASP A 358 -13.55 -1.83 -2.47
C ASP A 358 -13.00 -0.40 -2.56
N GLY A 359 -11.67 -0.23 -2.51
CA GLY A 359 -11.03 1.06 -2.68
C GLY A 359 -11.26 1.69 -4.05
N LEU A 360 -11.16 0.89 -5.12
CA LEU A 360 -11.39 1.38 -6.48
C LEU A 360 -12.87 1.76 -6.70
N ASN A 361 -13.81 0.99 -6.13
CA ASN A 361 -15.24 1.31 -6.16
C ASN A 361 -15.55 2.62 -5.41
N LEU A 362 -14.93 2.84 -4.23
CA LEU A 362 -15.04 4.10 -3.50
C LEU A 362 -14.63 5.29 -4.37
N PHE A 363 -13.47 5.22 -5.03
CA PHE A 363 -12.97 6.36 -5.82
C PHE A 363 -13.72 6.55 -7.14
N LYS A 364 -14.29 5.50 -7.72
CA LYS A 364 -15.25 5.62 -8.83
C LYS A 364 -16.53 6.33 -8.37
N ALA A 365 -17.09 5.98 -7.22
CA ALA A 365 -18.25 6.66 -6.63
C ALA A 365 -17.90 8.12 -6.28
N ALA A 366 -16.73 8.40 -5.74
CA ALA A 366 -16.27 9.74 -5.45
C ALA A 366 -16.16 10.62 -6.71
N LYS A 367 -15.66 10.06 -7.82
CA LYS A 367 -15.63 10.76 -9.11
C LYS A 367 -17.04 11.10 -9.59
N LYS A 368 -17.96 10.14 -9.53
CA LYS A 368 -19.37 10.36 -9.87
C LYS A 368 -20.01 11.42 -8.97
N SER A 369 -19.72 11.40 -7.65
CA SER A 369 -20.19 12.40 -6.71
C SER A 369 -19.71 13.81 -7.05
N ASN A 370 -18.46 13.97 -7.45
CA ASN A 370 -17.93 15.25 -7.91
C ASN A 370 -18.66 15.79 -9.16
N GLU A 371 -19.02 14.90 -10.09
CA GLU A 371 -19.75 15.24 -11.31
C GLU A 371 -21.21 15.61 -11.01
N SER A 372 -21.90 14.81 -10.19
CA SER A 372 -23.31 14.99 -9.82
C SER A 372 -23.53 16.06 -8.73
N ARG A 373 -22.49 16.42 -7.98
CA ARG A 373 -22.52 17.30 -6.79
C ARG A 373 -23.46 16.80 -5.72
N SER A 374 -23.56 15.49 -5.58
CA SER A 374 -24.45 14.81 -4.62
C SER A 374 -23.74 13.66 -3.92
N TRP A 375 -24.33 13.19 -2.81
CA TRP A 375 -23.90 11.96 -2.18
C TRP A 375 -24.13 10.76 -3.11
N GLU A 376 -23.13 9.89 -3.20
CA GLU A 376 -23.20 8.64 -3.97
C GLU A 376 -23.10 7.45 -3.03
N GLU A 377 -24.05 6.53 -3.16
CA GLU A 377 -24.05 5.27 -2.43
C GLU A 377 -22.98 4.31 -2.99
N LEU A 378 -22.30 3.63 -2.08
CA LEU A 378 -21.38 2.55 -2.41
C LEU A 378 -22.17 1.24 -2.50
N LYS A 379 -22.34 0.74 -3.72
CA LYS A 379 -22.96 -0.57 -3.93
C LYS A 379 -21.98 -1.66 -3.46
N LYS A 380 -22.48 -2.54 -2.60
CA LYS A 380 -21.78 -3.77 -2.21
C LYS A 380 -21.72 -4.77 -3.36
#